data_cf5c66e6ffe7a1a7d35c6c3dac113770
#
_entry.id   cf5c66e6ffe7a1a7d35c6c3dac113770
#
_cell.length_a   1.000
_cell.length_b   1.000
_cell.length_c   1.000
_cell.angle_alpha   90.00
_cell.angle_beta   90.00
_cell.angle_gamma   90.00
#
_symmetry.space_group_name_H-M   'P 1'
#
loop_
_entity.id
_entity.type
_entity.pdbx_description
1 polymer ?
#
loop_
_entity_poly.entity_id
_entity_poly.type
_entity_poly.pdbx_seq_one_letter_code
_entity_poly.pdbx_strand_id
1 'polypeptide(L)'
;HVRPRALRNAWLNYGGTPRDPWGQAAVAAYGVERDRNVLHYAGWPPRFFELFGEIRRTRPLVRQLAVPCRAYFSERDELVSVRSAREFADVPQAVVTMLPHSGHAYYEAQEDLPLLQCGFRAMLQQCEKKR
;
A
#
# COMPACT_ATOMS: atom_id res chain seq x y z
N HIS A 1 -0.56 11.65 1.00
CA HIS A 1 0.12 12.56 0.06
C HIS A 1 0.95 11.74 -0.92
N VAL A 2 0.45 11.60 -2.14
CA VAL A 2 1.24 11.03 -3.25
C VAL A 2 2.26 12.09 -3.68
N ARG A 3 3.53 11.70 -3.75
CA ARG A 3 4.59 12.61 -4.15
C ARG A 3 4.67 12.66 -5.68
N PRO A 4 4.73 13.83 -6.35
CA PRO A 4 4.87 13.90 -7.80
C PRO A 4 6.12 13.17 -8.32
N ARG A 5 7.21 13.20 -7.54
CA ARG A 5 8.43 12.44 -7.85
C ARG A 5 8.22 10.94 -7.77
N ALA A 6 7.35 10.47 -6.86
CA ALA A 6 7.03 9.05 -6.73
C ALA A 6 6.21 8.56 -7.91
N LEU A 7 5.23 9.33 -8.37
CA LEU A 7 4.49 9.02 -9.61
C LEU A 7 5.42 8.93 -10.82
N ARG A 8 6.36 9.88 -10.95
CA ARG A 8 7.37 9.83 -12.00
C ARG A 8 8.26 8.59 -11.88
N ASN A 9 8.72 8.25 -10.67
CA ASN A 9 9.56 7.08 -10.44
C ASN A 9 8.80 5.78 -10.69
N ALA A 10 7.55 5.69 -10.23
CA ALA A 10 6.67 4.59 -10.54
C ALA A 10 6.49 4.45 -12.06
N TRP A 11 6.22 5.55 -12.76
CA TRP A 11 6.11 5.54 -14.22
C TRP A 11 7.39 5.08 -14.91
N LEU A 12 8.55 5.53 -14.46
CA LEU A 12 9.84 5.16 -15.03
C LEU A 12 10.22 3.70 -14.71
N ASN A 13 9.82 3.21 -13.55
CA ASN A 13 10.10 1.84 -13.11
C ASN A 13 9.08 0.82 -13.62
N TYR A 14 7.85 1.25 -13.88
CA TYR A 14 6.73 0.41 -14.34
C TYR A 14 6.86 -0.07 -15.78
N GLY A 15 7.94 0.06 -16.41
CA GLY A 15 8.10 -0.36 -17.80
C GLY A 15 9.50 -0.77 -18.16
N GLY A 16 10.39 -0.77 -17.19
CA GLY A 16 11.70 -1.39 -17.29
C GLY A 16 11.70 -2.76 -16.62
N THR A 17 12.61 -3.64 -16.98
CA THR A 17 12.89 -4.83 -16.20
C THR A 17 13.22 -4.36 -14.78
N PRO A 18 12.45 -4.72 -13.75
CA PRO A 18 12.75 -4.35 -12.40
C PRO A 18 14.17 -4.77 -12.05
N ARG A 19 14.92 -3.91 -11.39
CA ARG A 19 16.32 -4.21 -11.05
C ARG A 19 16.44 -5.23 -9.92
N ASP A 20 15.37 -5.40 -9.17
CA ASP A 20 15.32 -6.34 -8.06
C ASP A 20 14.65 -7.67 -8.49
N PRO A 21 15.06 -8.81 -7.92
CA PRO A 21 14.51 -10.12 -8.26
C PRO A 21 13.01 -10.24 -8.02
N TRP A 22 12.48 -9.54 -7.04
CA TRP A 22 11.06 -9.57 -6.68
C TRP A 22 10.20 -8.86 -7.71
N GLY A 23 10.65 -7.69 -8.17
CA GLY A 23 9.97 -6.99 -9.26
C GLY A 23 9.95 -7.81 -10.53
N GLN A 24 11.03 -8.54 -10.83
CA GLN A 24 11.09 -9.46 -11.97
C GLN A 24 10.09 -10.61 -11.79
N ALA A 25 10.01 -11.20 -10.61
CA ALA A 25 9.06 -12.27 -10.31
C ALA A 25 7.61 -11.78 -10.38
N ALA A 26 7.31 -10.58 -9.90
CA ALA A 26 5.98 -9.99 -9.98
C ALA A 26 5.57 -9.70 -11.43
N VAL A 27 6.45 -9.16 -12.26
CA VAL A 27 6.18 -8.96 -13.69
C VAL A 27 5.95 -10.29 -14.38
N ALA A 28 6.72 -11.31 -14.07
CA ALA A 28 6.55 -12.65 -14.62
C ALA A 28 5.23 -13.31 -14.18
N ALA A 29 4.83 -13.14 -12.90
CA ALA A 29 3.64 -13.76 -12.35
C ALA A 29 2.34 -13.06 -12.79
N TYR A 30 2.34 -11.75 -12.90
CA TYR A 30 1.13 -10.96 -13.16
C TYR A 30 1.02 -10.42 -14.58
N GLY A 31 2.05 -10.62 -15.40
CA GLY A 31 2.05 -10.18 -16.79
C GLY A 31 1.90 -8.66 -16.96
N VAL A 32 2.35 -7.89 -15.96
CA VAL A 32 2.20 -6.43 -15.98
C VAL A 32 3.24 -5.85 -16.91
N GLU A 33 2.89 -5.75 -18.18
CA GLU A 33 3.69 -5.05 -19.17
C GLU A 33 3.21 -3.61 -19.34
N ARG A 34 4.17 -2.73 -19.59
CA ARG A 34 3.86 -1.35 -19.91
C ARG A 34 3.24 -1.26 -21.30
N ASP A 35 2.03 -0.76 -21.40
CA ASP A 35 1.45 -0.43 -22.69
C ASP A 35 2.24 0.74 -23.31
N ARG A 36 2.76 0.51 -24.51
CA ARG A 36 3.51 1.54 -25.28
C ARG A 36 2.60 2.57 -25.93
N ASN A 37 1.30 2.28 -26.03
CA ASN A 37 0.33 3.20 -26.59
C ASN A 37 -0.10 4.22 -25.55
N VAL A 38 0.52 5.39 -25.59
CA VAL A 38 0.27 6.51 -24.66
C VAL A 38 -1.20 6.95 -24.67
N LEU A 39 -1.92 6.74 -25.78
CA LEU A 39 -3.34 7.09 -25.88
C LEU A 39 -4.22 6.29 -24.94
N HIS A 40 -3.85 5.07 -24.61
CA HIS A 40 -4.60 4.27 -23.62
C HIS A 40 -4.60 4.89 -22.22
N TYR A 41 -3.62 5.73 -21.91
CA TYR A 41 -3.54 6.45 -20.64
C TYR A 41 -4.27 7.80 -20.64
N ALA A 42 -4.81 8.25 -21.78
CA ALA A 42 -5.52 9.52 -21.86
C ALA A 42 -6.75 9.60 -20.95
N GLY A 43 -7.39 8.46 -20.68
CA GLY A 43 -8.52 8.36 -19.74
C GLY A 43 -8.13 8.28 -18.26
N TRP A 44 -6.84 8.19 -17.90
CA TRP A 44 -6.38 8.02 -16.53
C TRP A 44 -6.50 9.27 -15.65
N PRO A 45 -6.21 10.50 -16.14
CA PRO A 45 -6.29 11.68 -15.29
C PRO A 45 -7.64 11.85 -14.59
N PRO A 46 -8.81 11.70 -15.24
CA PRO A 46 -10.10 11.74 -14.55
C PRO A 46 -10.21 10.68 -13.45
N ARG A 47 -9.72 9.46 -13.69
CA ARG A 47 -9.74 8.36 -12.71
C ARG A 47 -8.89 8.67 -11.48
N PHE A 48 -7.75 9.31 -11.66
CA PHE A 48 -6.95 9.77 -10.52
C PHE A 48 -7.68 10.83 -9.71
N PHE A 49 -8.37 11.78 -10.33
CA PHE A 49 -9.16 12.78 -9.61
C PHE A 49 -10.31 12.13 -8.83
N GLU A 50 -11.01 11.16 -9.42
CA GLU A 50 -12.03 10.36 -8.74
C GLU A 50 -11.43 9.64 -7.52
N LEU A 51 -10.32 8.92 -7.70
CA LEU A 51 -9.62 8.21 -6.62
C LEU A 51 -9.23 9.16 -5.48
N PHE A 52 -8.63 10.31 -5.79
CA PHE A 52 -8.25 11.29 -4.78
C PHE A 52 -9.47 11.93 -4.10
N GLY A 53 -10.56 12.10 -4.83
CA GLY A 53 -11.85 12.52 -4.29
C GLY A 53 -12.38 11.52 -3.25
N GLU A 54 -12.36 10.22 -3.57
CA GLU A 54 -12.76 9.16 -2.65
C GLU A 54 -11.83 9.07 -1.43
N ILE A 55 -10.53 9.15 -1.63
CA ILE A 55 -9.57 9.15 -0.51
C ILE A 55 -9.86 10.34 0.43
N ARG A 56 -10.13 11.54 -0.12
CA ARG A 56 -10.47 12.71 0.68
C ARG A 56 -11.76 12.52 1.47
N ARG A 57 -12.77 11.92 0.85
CA ARG A 57 -14.09 11.68 1.45
C ARG A 57 -14.04 10.58 2.53
N THR A 58 -13.28 9.51 2.29
CA THR A 58 -13.21 8.37 3.20
C THR A 58 -12.22 8.56 4.35
N ARG A 59 -11.21 9.41 4.17
CA ARG A 59 -10.17 9.67 5.17
C ARG A 59 -10.71 10.02 6.57
N PRO A 60 -11.71 10.92 6.76
CA PRO A 60 -12.26 11.20 8.08
C PRO A 60 -12.99 9.99 8.70
N LEU A 61 -13.48 9.05 7.87
CA LEU A 61 -14.19 7.87 8.35
C LEU A 61 -13.27 6.88 9.06
N VAL A 62 -11.96 6.93 8.82
CA VAL A 62 -10.98 6.07 9.50
C VAL A 62 -11.08 6.26 11.03
N ARG A 63 -11.37 7.47 11.51
CA ARG A 63 -11.55 7.75 12.92
C ARG A 63 -12.82 7.15 13.54
N GLN A 64 -13.74 6.71 12.69
CA GLN A 64 -15.02 6.11 13.11
C GLN A 64 -14.96 4.58 13.09
N LEU A 65 -13.78 3.98 12.89
CA LEU A 65 -13.62 2.55 12.93
C LEU A 65 -13.98 2.01 14.31
N ALA A 66 -15.03 1.19 14.35
CA ALA A 66 -15.52 0.54 15.56
C ALA A 66 -14.98 -0.90 15.72
N VAL A 67 -14.30 -1.42 14.72
CA VAL A 67 -13.75 -2.77 14.69
C VAL A 67 -12.24 -2.77 14.89
N PRO A 68 -11.66 -3.80 15.52
CA PRO A 68 -10.22 -3.95 15.61
C PRO A 68 -9.60 -3.92 14.20
N CYS A 69 -8.59 -3.08 14.03
CA CYS A 69 -7.91 -2.88 12.77
C CYS A 69 -6.39 -2.99 12.96
N ARG A 70 -5.71 -3.63 12.02
CA ARG A 70 -4.24 -3.59 11.93
C ARG A 70 -3.86 -2.96 10.61
N ALA A 71 -3.18 -1.83 10.69
CA ALA A 71 -2.71 -1.07 9.55
C ALA A 71 -1.19 -1.24 9.40
N TYR A 72 -0.76 -1.66 8.22
CA TYR A 72 0.65 -1.86 7.89
C TYR A 72 1.07 -0.78 6.88
N PHE A 73 2.19 -0.15 7.16
CA PHE A 73 2.77 0.89 6.30
C PHE A 73 4.22 0.56 6.01
N SER A 74 4.57 0.62 4.74
CA SER A 74 5.93 0.35 4.27
C SER A 74 6.77 1.63 4.34
N GLU A 75 7.94 1.56 4.98
CA GLU A 75 8.85 2.71 5.07
C GLU A 75 9.49 3.05 3.73
N ARG A 76 9.66 2.04 2.89
CA ARG A 76 10.23 2.16 1.54
C ARG A 76 9.16 2.37 0.46
N ASP A 77 7.92 2.65 0.86
CA ASP A 77 6.84 2.91 -0.10
C ASP A 77 7.17 4.15 -0.95
N GLU A 78 7.36 3.91 -2.23
CA GLU A 78 7.70 4.92 -3.23
C GLU A 78 6.49 5.75 -3.68
N LEU A 79 5.27 5.26 -3.47
CA LEU A 79 4.02 5.91 -3.90
C LEU A 79 3.31 6.62 -2.75
N VAL A 80 3.11 5.92 -1.64
CA VAL A 80 2.36 6.41 -0.48
C VAL A 80 3.32 6.90 0.60
N SER A 81 3.08 8.08 1.11
CA SER A 81 3.90 8.61 2.20
C SER A 81 3.61 7.89 3.52
N VAL A 82 4.64 7.49 4.23
CA VAL A 82 4.56 6.96 5.60
C VAL A 82 3.79 7.89 6.57
N ARG A 83 3.68 9.19 6.22
CA ARG A 83 2.86 10.13 6.98
C ARG A 83 1.38 9.74 7.02
N SER A 84 0.92 8.90 6.07
CA SER A 84 -0.46 8.38 6.06
C SER A 84 -0.75 7.51 7.29
N ALA A 85 0.26 6.92 7.92
CA ALA A 85 0.11 6.18 9.17
C ALA A 85 -0.45 7.05 10.32
N ARG A 86 -0.20 8.37 10.28
CA ARG A 86 -0.72 9.32 11.28
C ARG A 86 -2.24 9.40 11.31
N GLU A 87 -2.91 9.05 10.22
CA GLU A 87 -4.38 9.03 10.18
C GLU A 87 -4.97 7.98 11.13
N PHE A 88 -4.18 6.99 11.49
CA PHE A 88 -4.56 5.92 12.40
C PHE A 88 -4.09 6.14 13.84
N ALA A 89 -3.27 7.17 14.11
CA ALA A 89 -2.67 7.40 15.43
C ALA A 89 -3.72 7.63 16.52
N ASP A 90 -4.84 8.29 16.16
CA ASP A 90 -5.92 8.62 17.09
C ASP A 90 -7.10 7.64 17.01
N VAL A 91 -6.91 6.46 16.38
CA VAL A 91 -7.96 5.43 16.25
C VAL A 91 -7.75 4.36 17.32
N PRO A 92 -8.58 4.32 18.38
CA PRO A 92 -8.35 3.44 19.53
C PRO A 92 -8.28 1.94 19.18
N GLN A 93 -8.99 1.53 18.12
CA GLN A 93 -9.05 0.14 17.68
C GLN A 93 -7.97 -0.22 16.66
N ALA A 94 -7.15 0.76 16.23
CA ALA A 94 -6.12 0.51 15.23
C ALA A 94 -4.76 0.27 15.88
N VAL A 95 -4.09 -0.76 15.41
CA VAL A 95 -2.67 -1.01 15.70
C VAL A 95 -1.89 -0.76 14.42
N VAL A 96 -0.99 0.22 14.46
CA VAL A 96 -0.13 0.57 13.33
C VAL A 96 1.19 -0.16 13.43
N THR A 97 1.60 -0.82 12.37
CA THR A 97 2.90 -1.50 12.25
C THR A 97 3.65 -0.97 11.04
N MET A 98 4.89 -0.54 11.26
CA MET A 98 5.78 -0.12 10.19
C MET A 98 6.56 -1.31 9.66
N LEU A 99 6.68 -1.41 8.33
CA LEU A 99 7.44 -2.43 7.62
C LEU A 99 8.70 -1.78 7.04
N PRO A 100 9.88 -1.99 7.64
CA PRO A 100 11.08 -1.24 7.28
C PRO A 100 11.69 -1.64 5.92
N HIS A 101 11.40 -2.83 5.43
CA HIS A 101 12.03 -3.38 4.23
C HIS A 101 11.10 -3.44 3.03
N SER A 102 9.78 -3.44 3.22
CA SER A 102 8.79 -3.55 2.16
C SER A 102 8.59 -2.24 1.39
N GLY A 103 8.26 -2.35 0.09
CA GLY A 103 7.85 -1.25 -0.78
C GLY A 103 6.33 -1.20 -0.97
N HIS A 104 5.86 -0.45 -1.99
CA HIS A 104 4.44 -0.29 -2.26
C HIS A 104 3.78 -1.59 -2.72
N ALA A 105 4.40 -2.26 -3.66
CA ALA A 105 3.85 -3.46 -4.29
C ALA A 105 4.34 -4.77 -3.65
N TYR A 106 5.35 -4.70 -2.79
CA TYR A 106 6.08 -5.86 -2.29
C TYR A 106 6.08 -5.88 -0.77
N TYR A 107 5.03 -6.48 -0.20
CA TYR A 107 4.90 -6.73 1.24
C TYR A 107 5.60 -8.01 1.70
N GLU A 108 6.29 -8.68 0.79
CA GLU A 108 6.88 -10.00 1.00
C GLU A 108 8.38 -9.94 1.26
N ALA A 109 8.92 -8.79 1.65
CA ALA A 109 10.28 -8.75 2.14
C ALA A 109 10.40 -9.75 3.29
N GLN A 110 11.30 -10.73 3.16
CA GLN A 110 11.41 -11.84 4.14
C GLN A 110 11.62 -11.31 5.56
N GLU A 111 12.30 -10.18 5.69
CA GLU A 111 12.55 -9.51 6.97
C GLU A 111 11.28 -8.98 7.62
N ASP A 112 10.27 -8.63 6.84
CA ASP A 112 9.00 -8.08 7.33
C ASP A 112 7.93 -9.15 7.56
N LEU A 113 8.10 -10.38 7.00
CA LEU A 113 7.15 -11.48 7.15
C LEU A 113 6.84 -11.83 8.62
N PRO A 114 7.80 -11.86 9.55
CA PRO A 114 7.50 -12.13 10.96
C PRO A 114 6.54 -11.10 11.58
N LEU A 115 6.66 -9.82 11.19
CA LEU A 115 5.76 -8.76 11.67
C LEU A 115 4.33 -8.96 11.16
N LEU A 116 4.18 -9.30 9.88
CA LEU A 116 2.89 -9.59 9.27
C LEU A 116 2.24 -10.84 9.89
N GLN A 117 3.01 -11.92 10.04
CA GLN A 117 2.53 -13.17 10.64
C GLN A 117 2.11 -12.98 12.11
N CYS A 118 2.90 -12.26 12.89
CA CYS A 118 2.58 -11.94 14.28
C CYS A 118 1.26 -11.16 14.38
N GLY A 119 1.09 -10.15 13.55
CA GLY A 119 -0.14 -9.37 13.51
C GLY A 119 -1.35 -10.18 13.10
N PHE A 120 -1.22 -11.06 12.11
CA PHE A 120 -2.30 -11.93 11.67
C PHE A 120 -2.73 -12.92 12.76
N ARG A 121 -1.77 -13.58 13.40
CA ARG A 121 -2.04 -14.50 14.53
C ARG A 121 -2.76 -13.78 15.68
N ALA A 122 -2.32 -12.57 16.03
CA ALA A 122 -2.97 -11.79 17.08
C ALA A 122 -4.43 -11.43 16.72
N MET A 123 -4.74 -11.16 15.46
CA MET A 123 -6.11 -10.93 15.01
C MET A 123 -6.96 -12.18 15.12
N LEU A 124 -6.45 -13.34 14.70
CA LEU A 124 -7.18 -14.62 14.83
C LEU A 124 -7.53 -14.92 16.29
N GLN A 125 -6.56 -14.76 17.20
CA GLN A 125 -6.80 -14.96 18.63
C GLN A 125 -7.85 -14.02 19.22
N GLN A 126 -7.91 -12.76 18.73
CA GLN A 126 -8.97 -11.83 19.15
C GLN A 126 -10.35 -12.25 18.66
N CYS A 127 -10.45 -12.82 17.46
CA CYS A 127 -11.70 -13.34 16.92
C CYS A 127 -12.20 -14.57 17.68
N GLU A 128 -11.30 -15.47 18.08
CA GLU A 128 -11.63 -16.68 18.85
C GLU A 128 -12.15 -16.36 20.26
N LYS A 129 -11.57 -15.36 20.92
CA LYS A 129 -12.01 -14.94 22.27
C LYS A 129 -13.38 -14.26 22.31
N LYS A 130 -13.92 -13.88 21.16
CA LYS A 130 -15.24 -13.21 21.06
C LYS A 130 -16.36 -14.16 20.67
N ARG A 131 -16.06 -15.44 20.42
CA ARG A 131 -17.02 -16.53 20.25
C ARG A 131 -17.31 -17.22 21.58
#